data_c884b4d9e4c77a59bf37cc8c4c259ebb
#
_entry.id   c884b4d9e4c77a59bf37cc8c4c259ebb
#
_cell.length_a   1.000
_cell.length_b   1.000
_cell.length_c   1.000
_cell.angle_alpha   90.00
_cell.angle_beta   90.00
_cell.angle_gamma   90.00
#
_symmetry.space_group_name_H-M   'P 1'
#
loop_
_entity.id
_entity.type
_entity.pdbx_description
1 polymer ?
#
loop_
_entity_poly.entity_id
_entity_poly.type
_entity_poly.pdbx_seq_one_letter_code
_entity_poly.pdbx_strand_id
1 'polypeptide(L)'
;MLYDALYQRRDFLNNILPCATLDNQPPLVAYPQAHHSGRPYRLEWEAELLDMERIDSYLGRGRWFRRVASNGIVSLGGTIYYVGTKWKQQQIEVKFDPDTRQFLCFDATAQMLKTFPLKGISTESLMWDVFPLVHFPVFQLALPFTWEEQNVIRLYEIVT
;
A
#
# COMPACT_ATOMS: atom_id res chain seq x y z
N MET A 1 0.96 31.42 1.05
CA MET A 1 -0.18 31.21 0.13
C MET A 1 -0.51 29.74 -0.08
N LEU A 2 0.27 28.90 -0.82
CA LEU A 2 -0.10 27.50 -1.04
C LEU A 2 -0.10 26.68 0.26
N TYR A 3 0.95 26.81 1.06
CA TYR A 3 1.05 26.11 2.34
C TYR A 3 -0.08 26.48 3.30
N ASP A 4 -0.44 27.75 3.38
CA ASP A 4 -1.53 28.21 4.25
C ASP A 4 -2.86 27.60 3.82
N ALA A 5 -3.12 27.53 2.51
CA ALA A 5 -4.33 26.89 1.97
C ALA A 5 -4.35 25.38 2.26
N LEU A 6 -3.21 24.68 2.16
CA LEU A 6 -3.10 23.28 2.50
C LEU A 6 -3.31 23.03 4.00
N TYR A 7 -2.73 23.86 4.87
CA TYR A 7 -2.96 23.77 6.30
C TYR A 7 -4.43 24.00 6.67
N GLN A 8 -5.05 25.05 6.12
CA GLN A 8 -6.47 25.31 6.33
C GLN A 8 -7.34 24.16 5.85
N ARG A 9 -7.04 23.58 4.67
CA ARG A 9 -7.77 22.45 4.13
C ARG A 9 -7.61 21.20 5.00
N ARG A 10 -6.40 20.91 5.46
CA ARG A 10 -6.13 19.80 6.38
C ARG A 10 -6.89 19.97 7.69
N ASP A 11 -6.85 21.18 8.26
CA ASP A 11 -7.55 21.50 9.50
C ASP A 11 -9.07 21.32 9.35
N PHE A 12 -9.63 21.83 8.27
CA PHE A 12 -11.03 21.64 7.92
C PHE A 12 -11.42 20.16 7.83
N LEU A 13 -10.63 19.36 7.11
CA LEU A 13 -10.91 17.94 6.91
C LEU A 13 -10.84 17.13 8.20
N ASN A 14 -9.92 17.47 9.08
CA ASN A 14 -9.65 16.70 10.29
C ASN A 14 -10.53 17.12 11.49
N ASN A 15 -10.87 18.40 11.60
CA ASN A 15 -11.55 18.94 12.79
C ASN A 15 -12.99 19.38 12.53
N ILE A 16 -13.40 19.60 11.28
CA ILE A 16 -14.68 20.20 10.98
C ILE A 16 -15.55 19.31 10.10
N LEU A 17 -14.99 18.68 9.05
CA LEU A 17 -15.76 17.91 8.10
C LEU A 17 -16.27 16.59 8.72
N PRO A 18 -17.60 16.38 8.81
CA PRO A 18 -18.14 15.11 9.29
C PRO A 18 -17.78 13.96 8.37
N CYS A 19 -17.43 12.81 8.96
CA CYS A 19 -17.15 11.58 8.23
C CYS A 19 -18.24 10.54 8.49
N ALA A 20 -18.94 10.09 7.46
CA ALA A 20 -20.07 9.17 7.60
C ALA A 20 -19.66 7.82 8.23
N THR A 21 -18.43 7.37 8.02
CA THR A 21 -17.90 6.12 8.63
C THR A 21 -17.51 6.27 10.10
N LEU A 22 -17.52 7.50 10.63
CA LEU A 22 -17.19 7.84 12.01
C LEU A 22 -18.41 8.45 12.75
N ASP A 23 -19.59 7.93 12.50
CA ASP A 23 -20.84 8.41 13.08
C ASP A 23 -21.08 9.92 12.88
N ASN A 24 -20.72 10.42 11.71
CA ASN A 24 -20.74 11.84 11.34
C ASN A 24 -19.89 12.75 12.25
N GLN A 25 -18.89 12.20 12.91
CA GLN A 25 -17.91 12.98 13.64
C GLN A 25 -16.70 13.33 12.75
N PRO A 26 -16.06 14.49 12.96
CA PRO A 26 -14.76 14.77 12.34
C PRO A 26 -13.68 13.78 12.80
N PRO A 27 -12.69 13.44 11.96
CA PRO A 27 -11.66 12.45 12.30
C PRO A 27 -10.94 12.66 13.62
N LEU A 28 -10.51 13.88 13.96
CA LEU A 28 -9.82 14.15 15.23
C LEU A 28 -10.74 14.26 16.45
N VAL A 29 -12.04 14.39 16.24
CA VAL A 29 -13.03 14.25 17.32
C VAL A 29 -13.24 12.78 17.65
N ALA A 30 -13.37 11.93 16.62
CA ALA A 30 -13.51 10.48 16.79
C ALA A 30 -12.22 9.82 17.31
N TYR A 31 -11.05 10.33 16.91
CA TYR A 31 -9.73 9.81 17.30
C TYR A 31 -8.81 10.93 17.80
N PRO A 32 -9.01 11.45 19.04
CA PRO A 32 -8.20 12.54 19.58
C PRO A 32 -6.70 12.24 19.64
N GLN A 33 -6.32 10.97 19.76
CA GLN A 33 -4.94 10.51 19.78
C GLN A 33 -4.24 10.56 18.41
N ALA A 34 -4.98 10.75 17.32
CA ALA A 34 -4.45 10.79 15.96
C ALA A 34 -3.89 12.17 15.55
N HIS A 35 -3.52 12.99 16.53
CA HIS A 35 -2.85 14.25 16.25
C HIS A 35 -1.50 14.04 15.58
N HIS A 36 -1.21 14.88 14.60
CA HIS A 36 0.10 14.88 13.95
C HIS A 36 1.21 15.09 14.99
N SER A 37 2.20 14.20 14.99
CA SER A 37 3.29 14.20 15.97
C SER A 37 4.18 15.46 15.93
N GLY A 38 4.06 16.27 14.88
CA GLY A 38 4.95 17.40 14.63
C GLY A 38 6.37 17.02 14.21
N ARG A 39 6.64 15.71 14.10
CA ARG A 39 7.95 15.23 13.68
C ARG A 39 8.13 15.48 12.18
N PRO A 40 9.23 16.13 11.76
CA PRO A 40 9.54 16.22 10.34
C PRO A 40 9.81 14.80 9.80
N TYR A 41 9.33 14.53 8.59
CA TYR A 41 9.67 13.30 7.90
C TYR A 41 11.19 13.26 7.61
N ARG A 42 11.81 12.11 7.84
CA ARG A 42 13.20 11.83 7.49
C ARG A 42 13.28 10.45 6.86
N LEU A 43 13.91 10.39 5.70
CA LEU A 43 14.04 9.15 4.94
C LEU A 43 14.79 8.06 5.74
N GLU A 44 15.78 8.47 6.53
CA GLU A 44 16.57 7.57 7.38
C GLU A 44 15.71 6.80 8.38
N TRP A 45 14.61 7.40 8.82
CA TRP A 45 13.69 6.74 9.75
C TRP A 45 12.92 5.58 9.15
N GLU A 46 12.72 5.56 7.84
CA GLU A 46 12.05 4.42 7.20
C GLU A 46 12.87 3.14 7.38
N ALA A 47 14.19 3.22 7.19
CA ALA A 47 15.09 2.10 7.41
C ALA A 47 15.12 1.65 8.88
N GLU A 48 15.13 2.60 9.81
CA GLU A 48 15.17 2.30 11.25
C GLU A 48 13.85 1.73 11.78
N LEU A 49 12.73 2.14 11.19
CA LEU A 49 11.39 1.73 11.62
C LEU A 49 10.87 0.49 10.91
N LEU A 50 11.51 0.08 9.81
CA LEU A 50 11.13 -1.11 9.07
C LEU A 50 11.55 -2.38 9.83
N ASP A 51 10.57 -3.02 10.45
CA ASP A 51 10.73 -4.27 11.17
C ASP A 51 10.12 -5.42 10.35
N MET A 52 11.00 -6.14 9.64
CA MET A 52 10.58 -7.26 8.80
C MET A 52 10.05 -8.45 9.60
N GLU A 53 10.58 -8.71 10.81
CA GLU A 53 10.10 -9.79 11.68
C GLU A 53 8.67 -9.51 12.14
N ARG A 54 8.38 -8.26 12.46
CA ARG A 54 7.03 -7.83 12.82
C ARG A 54 6.06 -7.97 11.66
N ILE A 55 6.48 -7.65 10.43
CA ILE A 55 5.69 -7.83 9.23
C ILE A 55 5.41 -9.32 9.00
N ASP A 56 6.44 -10.16 9.05
CA ASP A 56 6.33 -11.59 8.84
C ASP A 56 5.45 -12.25 9.92
N SER A 57 5.61 -11.85 11.19
CA SER A 57 4.74 -12.29 12.29
C SER A 57 3.28 -11.86 12.08
N TYR A 58 3.05 -10.65 11.59
CA TYR A 58 1.69 -10.18 11.27
C TYR A 58 1.07 -10.99 10.13
N LEU A 59 1.81 -11.23 9.06
CA LEU A 59 1.36 -12.05 7.94
C LEU A 59 1.11 -13.50 8.37
N GLY A 60 1.93 -14.06 9.25
CA GLY A 60 1.78 -15.42 9.77
C GLY A 60 0.47 -15.67 10.55
N ARG A 61 -0.16 -14.61 11.07
CA ARG A 61 -1.48 -14.70 11.71
C ARG A 61 -2.63 -14.69 10.70
N GLY A 62 -2.35 -14.30 9.44
CA GLY A 62 -3.33 -14.15 8.38
C GLY A 62 -3.78 -15.50 7.82
N ARG A 63 -5.08 -15.58 7.47
CA ARG A 63 -5.67 -16.69 6.72
C ARG A 63 -6.49 -16.08 5.58
N TRP A 64 -6.15 -16.42 4.35
CA TRP A 64 -6.82 -15.86 3.19
C TRP A 64 -7.51 -16.94 2.39
N PHE A 65 -8.77 -16.75 2.12
CA PHE A 65 -9.53 -17.62 1.25
C PHE A 65 -9.58 -17.02 -0.15
N ARG A 66 -9.19 -17.80 -1.15
CA ARG A 66 -9.15 -17.36 -2.55
C ARG A 66 -9.79 -18.39 -3.44
N ARG A 67 -10.55 -17.93 -4.42
CA ARG A 67 -11.10 -18.80 -5.47
C ARG A 67 -10.08 -18.91 -6.59
N VAL A 68 -9.78 -20.16 -6.98
CA VAL A 68 -8.89 -20.43 -8.11
C VAL A 68 -9.61 -20.09 -9.42
N ALA A 69 -9.02 -19.25 -10.24
CA ALA A 69 -9.56 -18.87 -11.54
C ALA A 69 -9.61 -20.07 -12.51
N SER A 70 -10.33 -19.92 -13.63
CA SER A 70 -10.47 -20.96 -14.65
C SER A 70 -9.14 -21.46 -15.24
N ASN A 71 -8.14 -20.61 -15.26
CA ASN A 71 -6.78 -20.92 -15.71
C ASN A 71 -5.85 -21.45 -14.60
N GLY A 72 -6.38 -21.73 -13.41
CA GLY A 72 -5.63 -22.32 -12.30
C GLY A 72 -4.79 -21.35 -11.48
N ILE A 73 -5.04 -20.03 -11.58
CA ILE A 73 -4.30 -19.00 -10.85
C ILE A 73 -5.09 -18.44 -9.69
N VAL A 74 -4.35 -17.89 -8.71
CA VAL A 74 -4.87 -17.05 -7.63
C VAL A 74 -4.05 -15.76 -7.56
N SER A 75 -4.67 -14.67 -7.11
CA SER A 75 -4.00 -13.41 -6.87
C SER A 75 -3.89 -13.15 -5.36
N LEU A 76 -2.69 -12.80 -4.91
CA LEU A 76 -2.37 -12.43 -3.53
C LEU A 76 -1.53 -11.15 -3.57
N GLY A 77 -2.06 -10.08 -2.97
CA GLY A 77 -1.35 -8.80 -2.91
C GLY A 77 -0.93 -8.25 -4.29
N GLY A 78 -1.77 -8.42 -5.32
CA GLY A 78 -1.44 -7.99 -6.68
C GLY A 78 -0.54 -8.96 -7.46
N THR A 79 0.05 -9.96 -6.80
CA THR A 79 0.91 -10.98 -7.44
C THR A 79 0.10 -12.21 -7.83
N ILE A 80 0.41 -12.76 -8.99
CA ILE A 80 -0.26 -13.94 -9.56
C ILE A 80 0.54 -15.21 -9.25
N TYR A 81 -0.15 -16.25 -8.76
CA TYR A 81 0.42 -17.55 -8.45
C TYR A 81 -0.36 -18.68 -9.15
N TYR A 82 0.35 -19.61 -9.76
CA TYR A 82 -0.26 -20.75 -10.44
C TYR A 82 -0.40 -21.96 -9.48
N VAL A 83 -1.61 -22.24 -9.04
CA VAL A 83 -1.93 -23.37 -8.16
C VAL A 83 -2.13 -24.65 -8.98
N GLY A 84 -2.82 -24.56 -10.10
CA GLY A 84 -3.10 -25.69 -11.01
C GLY A 84 -4.55 -25.68 -11.49
N THR A 85 -4.75 -26.08 -12.75
CA THR A 85 -6.08 -26.08 -13.38
C THR A 85 -7.04 -27.11 -12.79
N LYS A 86 -6.53 -28.17 -12.15
CA LYS A 86 -7.37 -29.17 -11.47
C LYS A 86 -8.20 -28.58 -10.32
N TRP A 87 -7.76 -27.44 -9.77
CA TRP A 87 -8.40 -26.73 -8.66
C TRP A 87 -9.29 -25.57 -9.12
N LYS A 88 -9.50 -25.42 -10.43
CA LYS A 88 -10.30 -24.35 -11.01
C LYS A 88 -11.67 -24.23 -10.31
N GLN A 89 -12.06 -22.98 -10.06
CA GLN A 89 -13.32 -22.60 -9.39
C GLN A 89 -13.47 -23.08 -7.94
N GLN A 90 -12.50 -23.81 -7.39
CA GLN A 90 -12.51 -24.20 -5.99
C GLN A 90 -11.97 -23.09 -5.11
N GLN A 91 -12.42 -23.05 -3.89
CA GLN A 91 -11.90 -22.18 -2.84
C GLN A 91 -10.73 -22.87 -2.16
N ILE A 92 -9.62 -22.17 -2.04
CA ILE A 92 -8.42 -22.61 -1.31
C ILE A 92 -8.15 -21.68 -0.14
N GLU A 93 -7.55 -22.21 0.91
CA GLU A 93 -6.99 -21.45 2.01
C GLU A 93 -5.51 -21.18 1.74
N VAL A 94 -5.09 -19.95 1.98
CA VAL A 94 -3.68 -19.55 1.89
C VAL A 94 -3.23 -19.07 3.25
N LYS A 95 -2.11 -19.57 3.73
CA LYS A 95 -1.42 -19.14 4.95
C LYS A 95 -0.02 -18.68 4.58
N PHE A 96 0.54 -17.83 5.39
CA PHE A 96 1.94 -17.43 5.28
C PHE A 96 2.74 -18.12 6.38
N ASP A 97 3.86 -18.71 5.99
CA ASP A 97 4.85 -19.26 6.90
C ASP A 97 5.98 -18.24 7.07
N PRO A 98 6.12 -17.63 8.27
CA PRO A 98 7.14 -16.63 8.52
C PRO A 98 8.56 -17.20 8.50
N ASP A 99 8.75 -18.47 8.89
CA ASP A 99 10.07 -19.08 9.00
C ASP A 99 10.70 -19.32 7.61
N THR A 100 9.89 -19.78 6.66
CA THR A 100 10.34 -20.02 5.29
C THR A 100 10.02 -18.87 4.33
N ARG A 101 9.26 -17.88 4.78
CA ARG A 101 8.73 -16.76 4.00
C ARG A 101 8.01 -17.20 2.73
N GLN A 102 7.15 -18.21 2.89
CA GLN A 102 6.37 -18.80 1.80
C GLN A 102 4.87 -18.75 2.06
N PHE A 103 4.11 -18.65 1.00
CA PHE A 103 2.67 -18.92 1.05
C PHE A 103 2.40 -20.41 0.89
N LEU A 104 1.64 -20.96 1.82
CA LEU A 104 1.17 -22.34 1.84
C LEU A 104 -0.28 -22.36 1.40
N CYS A 105 -0.60 -23.11 0.34
CA CYS A 105 -1.97 -23.24 -0.17
C CYS A 105 -2.55 -24.59 0.25
N PHE A 106 -3.78 -24.58 0.78
CA PHE A 106 -4.50 -25.75 1.24
C PHE A 106 -5.87 -25.84 0.54
N ASP A 107 -6.33 -27.05 0.33
CA ASP A 107 -7.69 -27.30 -0.11
C ASP A 107 -8.71 -27.27 1.06
N ALA A 108 -9.98 -27.55 0.75
CA ALA A 108 -11.06 -27.59 1.74
C ALA A 108 -10.88 -28.70 2.79
N THR A 109 -10.05 -29.71 2.51
CA THR A 109 -9.74 -30.83 3.42
C THR A 109 -8.47 -30.58 4.24
N ALA A 110 -7.91 -29.37 4.18
CA ALA A 110 -6.65 -28.98 4.79
C ALA A 110 -5.43 -29.75 4.25
N GLN A 111 -5.53 -30.34 3.06
CA GLN A 111 -4.39 -30.93 2.38
C GLN A 111 -3.58 -29.83 1.70
N MET A 112 -2.26 -29.83 1.92
CA MET A 112 -1.37 -28.88 1.28
C MET A 112 -1.27 -29.17 -0.22
N LEU A 113 -1.57 -28.15 -1.02
CA LEU A 113 -1.56 -28.21 -2.47
C LEU A 113 -0.23 -27.78 -3.06
N LYS A 114 0.27 -26.63 -2.61
CA LYS A 114 1.46 -26.00 -3.17
C LYS A 114 2.02 -24.93 -2.24
N THR A 115 3.28 -24.65 -2.37
CA THR A 115 3.97 -23.54 -1.71
C THR A 115 4.46 -22.54 -2.75
N PHE A 116 4.50 -21.26 -2.38
CA PHE A 116 4.99 -20.18 -3.25
C PHE A 116 5.88 -19.23 -2.44
N PRO A 117 7.01 -18.78 -3.02
CA PRO A 117 7.81 -17.77 -2.37
C PRO A 117 7.04 -16.45 -2.26
N LEU A 118 7.24 -15.75 -1.16
CA LEU A 118 6.74 -14.39 -0.98
C LEU A 118 7.39 -13.46 -2.02
N LYS A 119 6.58 -12.70 -2.75
CA LYS A 119 7.06 -11.73 -3.74
C LYS A 119 6.56 -10.33 -3.36
N GLY A 120 7.39 -9.33 -3.62
CA GLY A 120 7.00 -7.92 -3.44
C GLY A 120 6.99 -7.43 -1.98
N ILE A 121 7.40 -8.26 -1.02
CA ILE A 121 7.59 -7.87 0.38
C ILE A 121 9.03 -8.21 0.77
N SER A 122 9.94 -7.41 0.32
CA SER A 122 11.34 -7.39 0.77
C SER A 122 11.66 -5.99 1.31
N THR A 123 12.76 -5.86 2.03
CA THR A 123 13.24 -4.56 2.50
C THR A 123 13.32 -3.56 1.36
N GLU A 124 13.91 -3.96 0.24
CA GLU A 124 14.07 -3.11 -0.95
C GLU A 124 12.72 -2.72 -1.56
N SER A 125 11.77 -3.66 -1.64
CA SER A 125 10.46 -3.36 -2.24
C SER A 125 9.56 -2.51 -1.33
N LEU A 126 9.73 -2.60 -0.01
CA LEU A 126 8.96 -1.81 0.96
C LEU A 126 9.58 -0.44 1.20
N MET A 127 10.88 -0.37 1.20
CA MET A 127 11.62 0.88 1.29
C MET A 127 11.71 1.60 -0.05
N TRP A 128 11.02 1.06 -1.00
CA TRP A 128 10.98 1.52 -2.36
C TRP A 128 11.92 2.71 -2.53
N ASP A 129 13.10 2.48 -3.11
CA ASP A 129 13.90 3.62 -3.52
C ASP A 129 12.90 4.58 -4.13
N VAL A 130 12.60 5.64 -3.40
CA VAL A 130 11.87 6.77 -3.94
C VAL A 130 12.77 7.16 -5.08
N PHE A 131 12.52 6.56 -6.23
CA PHE A 131 13.19 6.95 -7.47
C PHE A 131 13.14 8.46 -7.41
N PRO A 132 14.28 9.14 -7.29
CA PRO A 132 14.24 10.57 -7.17
C PRO A 132 13.37 11.00 -8.33
N LEU A 133 12.20 11.57 -8.03
CA LEU A 133 11.23 12.08 -9.01
C LEU A 133 11.90 12.96 -10.08
N VAL A 134 13.11 13.39 -9.78
CA VAL A 134 14.08 14.11 -10.62
C VAL A 134 14.53 13.32 -11.88
N HIS A 135 14.38 11.98 -11.92
CA HIS A 135 14.84 11.17 -13.07
C HIS A 135 13.71 10.58 -13.90
N PHE A 136 12.46 10.81 -13.55
CA PHE A 136 11.41 10.61 -14.53
C PHE A 136 11.50 11.76 -15.54
N PRO A 137 11.85 11.46 -16.81
CA PRO A 137 11.65 12.45 -17.85
C PRO A 137 10.19 12.84 -17.75
N VAL A 138 9.96 14.08 -17.32
CA VAL A 138 8.68 14.71 -17.07
C VAL A 138 7.57 13.72 -17.41
N PHE A 139 7.00 13.07 -16.41
CA PHE A 139 5.75 12.39 -16.63
C PHE A 139 4.84 13.51 -17.10
N GLN A 140 4.74 13.66 -18.39
CA GLN A 140 3.63 14.36 -18.99
C GLN A 140 2.43 13.51 -18.63
N LEU A 141 2.02 13.69 -17.39
CA LEU A 141 0.67 13.39 -17.05
C LEU A 141 -0.12 14.08 -18.15
N ALA A 142 -0.76 13.29 -18.99
CA ALA A 142 -1.76 13.78 -19.91
C ALA A 142 -2.98 14.22 -19.08
N LEU A 143 -2.72 15.00 -18.04
CA LEU A 143 -3.72 15.77 -17.34
C LEU A 143 -4.03 16.92 -18.29
N PRO A 144 -5.30 17.25 -18.50
CA PRO A 144 -5.72 18.34 -19.33
C PRO A 144 -5.43 19.67 -18.63
N PHE A 145 -4.14 19.91 -18.34
CA PHE A 145 -3.71 21.23 -17.92
C PHE A 145 -3.71 22.14 -19.14
N THR A 146 -4.29 23.30 -18.99
CA THR A 146 -4.18 24.36 -19.99
C THR A 146 -2.71 24.73 -20.17
N TRP A 147 -2.36 25.28 -21.31
CA TRP A 147 -0.97 25.69 -21.63
C TRP A 147 -0.40 26.65 -20.56
N GLU A 148 -1.23 27.46 -19.94
CA GLU A 148 -0.86 28.39 -18.87
C GLU A 148 -0.50 27.66 -17.57
N GLU A 149 -1.23 26.61 -17.20
CA GLU A 149 -0.95 25.79 -16.03
C GLU A 149 0.35 24.99 -16.20
N GLN A 150 0.64 24.52 -17.41
CA GLN A 150 1.91 23.84 -17.74
C GLN A 150 3.12 24.80 -17.63
N ASN A 151 2.96 26.08 -17.95
CA ASN A 151 4.02 27.07 -17.82
C ASN A 151 4.30 27.44 -16.36
N VAL A 152 3.29 27.42 -15.49
CA VAL A 152 3.48 27.64 -14.05
C VAL A 152 4.31 26.51 -13.46
N ILE A 153 4.06 25.26 -13.84
CA ILE A 153 4.85 24.10 -13.38
C ILE A 153 6.30 24.21 -13.86
N ARG A 154 6.56 24.59 -15.10
CA ARG A 154 7.91 24.80 -15.64
C ARG A 154 8.69 25.93 -14.95
N LEU A 155 8.03 26.97 -14.49
CA LEU A 155 8.68 28.05 -13.76
C LEU A 155 9.16 27.62 -12.37
N TYR A 156 8.51 26.67 -11.73
CA TYR A 156 8.94 26.11 -10.45
C TYR A 156 10.19 25.22 -10.59
N GLU A 157 10.37 24.54 -11.72
CA GLU A 157 11.55 23.70 -11.98
C GLU A 157 12.84 24.52 -12.27
N ILE A 158 12.71 25.80 -12.60
CA ILE A 158 13.84 26.67 -12.91
C ILE A 158 14.34 27.45 -11.68
N VAL A 159 13.57 27.47 -10.60
CA VAL A 159 13.86 28.29 -9.39
C VAL A 159 14.35 27.44 -8.20
N THR A 160 14.42 26.11 -8.35
CA THR A 160 15.03 25.19 -7.39
C THR A 160 16.34 24.63 -7.92
#